data_f81a0b80811830dae07dc24d7e5620a6
#
_entry.id   f81a0b80811830dae07dc24d7e5620a6
#
_cell.length_a   1.000
_cell.length_b   1.000
_cell.length_c   1.000
_cell.angle_alpha   90.00
_cell.angle_beta   90.00
_cell.angle_gamma   90.00
#
_symmetry.space_group_name_H-M   'P 1'
#
loop_
_entity.id
_entity.type
_entity.pdbx_description
1 polymer ?
#
loop_
_entity_poly.entity_id
_entity_poly.type
_entity_poly.pdbx_seq_one_letter_code
_entity_poly.pdbx_strand_id
1 'polypeptide(L)'
;MRSREHELKALTDQVVTTLAEAGQSDLVIEMADHYFMRWAKEKGQIDEFLFKISLYAFEHSSEERRFNFLVEVIKFTKNGDPALIHALAEGYKAKEEYLLAYVYYIAGNKPIDVAILLKEHIFSMGYASERDYFVLRACLEFVM
;
A
#
# COMPACT_ATOMS: atom_id res chain seq x y z
N MET A 1 -13.89 27.22 9.03
CA MET A 1 -13.66 26.23 7.96
C MET A 1 -12.47 25.35 8.22
N ARG A 2 -11.29 25.93 8.45
CA ARG A 2 -10.10 25.15 8.82
C ARG A 2 -10.30 24.33 10.08
N SER A 3 -11.04 24.85 11.04
CA SER A 3 -11.28 24.16 12.31
C SER A 3 -12.08 22.87 12.13
N ARG A 4 -13.04 22.85 11.19
CA ARG A 4 -13.83 21.64 10.92
C ARG A 4 -13.00 20.54 10.28
N GLU A 5 -12.14 20.90 9.33
CA GLU A 5 -11.26 19.94 8.69
C GLU A 5 -10.27 19.37 9.69
N HIS A 6 -9.71 20.24 10.53
CA HIS A 6 -8.77 19.83 11.56
C HIS A 6 -9.44 18.92 12.59
N GLU A 7 -10.65 19.26 13.02
CA GLU A 7 -11.44 18.44 13.94
C GLU A 7 -11.77 17.08 13.35
N LEU A 8 -12.14 17.04 12.07
CA LEU A 8 -12.45 15.78 11.39
C LEU A 8 -11.22 14.88 11.33
N LYS A 9 -10.07 15.45 10.98
CA LYS A 9 -8.82 14.70 10.92
C LYS A 9 -8.41 14.18 12.30
N ALA A 10 -8.51 15.02 13.31
CA ALA A 10 -8.18 14.64 14.68
C ALA A 10 -9.11 13.54 15.19
N LEU A 11 -10.40 13.65 14.91
CA LEU A 11 -11.39 12.65 15.33
C LEU A 11 -11.16 11.33 14.60
N THR A 12 -10.90 11.37 13.29
CA THR A 12 -10.63 10.18 12.49
C THR A 12 -9.39 9.46 13.01
N ASP A 13 -8.31 10.20 13.28
CA ASP A 13 -7.08 9.64 13.82
C ASP A 13 -7.34 8.98 15.17
N GLN A 14 -8.06 9.64 16.06
CA GLN A 14 -8.40 9.11 17.38
C GLN A 14 -9.23 7.83 17.28
N VAL A 15 -10.26 7.83 16.44
CA VAL A 15 -11.14 6.68 16.27
C VAL A 15 -10.36 5.49 15.68
N VAL A 16 -9.59 5.72 14.63
CA VAL A 16 -8.81 4.66 13.98
C VAL A 16 -7.78 4.07 14.96
N THR A 17 -7.10 4.93 15.71
CA THR A 17 -6.11 4.48 16.70
C THR A 17 -6.76 3.65 17.79
N THR A 18 -7.90 4.11 18.31
CA THR A 18 -8.65 3.39 19.35
C THR A 18 -9.12 2.02 18.87
N LEU A 19 -9.65 1.97 17.63
CA LEU A 19 -10.09 0.70 17.04
C LEU A 19 -8.94 -0.26 16.82
N ALA A 20 -7.78 0.25 16.40
CA ALA A 20 -6.60 -0.58 16.22
C ALA A 20 -6.11 -1.17 17.54
N GLU A 21 -6.10 -0.36 18.60
CA GLU A 21 -5.71 -0.81 19.93
C GLU A 21 -6.69 -1.83 20.50
N ALA A 22 -7.97 -1.74 20.12
CA ALA A 22 -9.00 -2.68 20.53
C ALA A 22 -9.03 -3.96 19.68
N GLY A 23 -8.18 -4.06 18.67
CA GLY A 23 -8.12 -5.24 17.80
C GLY A 23 -9.24 -5.33 16.79
N GLN A 24 -9.93 -4.23 16.49
CA GLN A 24 -11.04 -4.18 15.55
C GLN A 24 -10.54 -3.88 14.13
N SER A 25 -9.82 -4.84 13.55
CA SER A 25 -9.16 -4.67 12.24
C SER A 25 -10.09 -4.24 11.12
N ASP A 26 -11.28 -4.82 11.08
CA ASP A 26 -12.28 -4.52 10.05
C ASP A 26 -12.76 -3.07 10.14
N LEU A 27 -12.98 -2.59 11.36
CA LEU A 27 -13.43 -1.22 11.59
C LEU A 27 -12.33 -0.20 11.31
N VAL A 28 -11.07 -0.56 11.57
CA VAL A 28 -9.93 0.31 11.23
C VAL A 28 -9.94 0.63 9.73
N ILE A 29 -10.04 -0.40 8.90
CA ILE A 29 -10.05 -0.22 7.45
C ILE A 29 -11.31 0.50 7.00
N GLU A 30 -12.45 0.17 7.59
CA GLU A 30 -13.71 0.82 7.24
C GLU A 30 -13.69 2.32 7.51
N MET A 31 -13.16 2.73 8.66
CA MET A 31 -13.07 4.16 9.00
C MET A 31 -12.07 4.90 8.12
N ALA A 32 -10.93 4.29 7.82
CA ALA A 32 -9.94 4.91 6.93
C ALA A 32 -10.50 5.05 5.51
N ASP A 33 -11.20 4.03 5.02
CA ASP A 33 -11.83 4.06 3.70
C ASP A 33 -12.95 5.10 3.65
N HIS A 34 -13.71 5.23 4.72
CA HIS A 34 -14.75 6.24 4.82
C HIS A 34 -14.16 7.64 4.71
N TYR A 35 -13.06 7.92 5.41
CA TYR A 35 -12.36 9.20 5.30
C TYR A 35 -11.89 9.43 3.87
N PHE A 36 -11.28 8.42 3.24
CA PHE A 36 -10.78 8.53 1.88
C PHE A 36 -11.91 8.81 0.88
N MET A 37 -12.97 8.03 0.91
CA MET A 37 -14.06 8.13 -0.08
C MET A 37 -14.92 9.36 0.12
N ARG A 38 -15.24 9.67 1.37
CA ARG A 38 -16.21 10.75 1.69
C ARG A 38 -15.58 12.12 1.82
N TRP A 39 -14.28 12.15 2.08
CA TRP A 39 -13.62 13.42 2.35
C TRP A 39 -12.48 13.68 1.37
N ALA A 40 -11.46 12.88 1.40
CA ALA A 40 -10.28 13.15 0.58
C ALA A 40 -10.58 13.07 -0.92
N LYS A 41 -11.24 12.02 -1.35
CA LYS A 41 -11.55 11.81 -2.77
C LYS A 41 -12.60 12.79 -3.27
N GLU A 42 -13.65 13.01 -2.51
CA GLU A 42 -14.72 13.93 -2.88
C GLU A 42 -14.24 15.37 -2.94
N LYS A 43 -13.40 15.80 -2.02
CA LYS A 43 -12.84 17.14 -1.98
C LYS A 43 -11.57 17.30 -2.84
N GLY A 44 -11.03 16.20 -3.34
CA GLY A 44 -9.79 16.23 -4.11
C GLY A 44 -8.56 16.52 -3.27
N GLN A 45 -8.60 16.24 -1.99
CA GLN A 45 -7.50 16.53 -1.07
C GLN A 45 -6.48 15.42 -1.03
N ILE A 46 -5.23 15.78 -1.31
CA ILE A 46 -4.08 14.88 -1.18
C ILE A 46 -3.12 15.54 -0.21
N ASP A 47 -3.07 15.06 1.02
CA ASP A 47 -2.23 15.64 2.05
C ASP A 47 -1.51 14.57 2.88
N GLU A 48 -0.63 15.01 3.76
CA GLU A 48 0.15 14.10 4.61
C GLU A 48 -0.74 13.26 5.53
N PHE A 49 -1.88 13.81 5.93
CA PHE A 49 -2.81 13.07 6.79
C PHE A 49 -3.40 11.87 6.06
N LEU A 50 -3.75 12.03 4.77
CA LEU A 50 -4.25 10.91 3.97
C LEU A 50 -3.21 9.78 3.90
N PHE A 51 -1.96 10.13 3.66
CA PHE A 51 -0.89 9.13 3.61
C PHE A 51 -0.69 8.45 4.97
N LYS A 52 -0.66 9.23 6.03
CA LYS A 52 -0.46 8.72 7.40
C LYS A 52 -1.57 7.77 7.81
N ILE A 53 -2.83 8.16 7.62
CA ILE A 53 -3.97 7.34 8.04
C ILE A 53 -4.09 6.07 7.20
N SER A 54 -3.78 6.18 5.90
CA SER A 54 -3.82 5.03 4.99
C SER A 54 -2.76 4.00 5.35
N LEU A 55 -1.54 4.46 5.62
CA LEU A 55 -0.45 3.58 6.02
C LEU A 55 -0.73 2.93 7.37
N TYR A 56 -1.19 3.71 8.33
CA TYR A 56 -1.53 3.21 9.66
C TYR A 56 -2.62 2.13 9.58
N ALA A 57 -3.68 2.40 8.83
CA ALA A 57 -4.78 1.46 8.67
C ALA A 57 -4.32 0.16 8.00
N PHE A 58 -3.47 0.27 6.98
CA PHE A 58 -2.94 -0.89 6.30
C PHE A 58 -2.08 -1.75 7.23
N GLU A 59 -1.22 -1.11 8.02
CA GLU A 59 -0.32 -1.82 8.93
C GLU A 59 -1.05 -2.47 10.11
N HIS A 60 -2.13 -1.86 10.59
CA HIS A 60 -2.85 -2.31 11.78
C HIS A 60 -4.11 -3.10 11.48
N SER A 61 -4.39 -3.40 10.22
CA SER A 61 -5.51 -4.23 9.83
C SER A 61 -5.02 -5.56 9.27
N SER A 62 -5.73 -6.63 9.56
CA SER A 62 -5.48 -7.94 8.97
C SER A 62 -6.49 -8.29 7.88
N GLU A 63 -7.43 -7.37 7.59
CA GLU A 63 -8.47 -7.60 6.61
C GLU A 63 -7.91 -7.61 5.18
N GLU A 64 -8.45 -8.51 4.36
CA GLU A 64 -8.04 -8.63 2.96
C GLU A 64 -8.32 -7.36 2.16
N ARG A 65 -9.42 -6.69 2.46
CA ARG A 65 -9.82 -5.45 1.74
C ARG A 65 -8.86 -4.28 1.93
N ARG A 66 -7.92 -4.38 2.89
CA ARG A 66 -6.91 -3.34 3.07
C ARG A 66 -6.06 -3.13 1.81
N PHE A 67 -5.82 -4.21 1.06
CA PHE A 67 -5.06 -4.13 -0.20
C PHE A 67 -5.80 -3.30 -1.24
N ASN A 68 -7.08 -3.54 -1.43
CA ASN A 68 -7.89 -2.78 -2.38
C ASN A 68 -7.96 -1.31 -1.98
N PHE A 69 -8.13 -1.05 -0.69
CA PHE A 69 -8.14 0.30 -0.15
C PHE A 69 -6.83 1.03 -0.47
N LEU A 70 -5.70 0.40 -0.19
CA LEU A 70 -4.39 1.03 -0.42
C LEU A 70 -4.12 1.26 -1.90
N VAL A 71 -4.51 0.32 -2.75
CA VAL A 71 -4.40 0.48 -4.21
C VAL A 71 -5.17 1.70 -4.68
N GLU A 72 -6.40 1.87 -4.19
CA GLU A 72 -7.23 3.01 -4.58
C GLU A 72 -6.63 4.34 -4.13
N VAL A 73 -6.06 4.39 -2.93
CA VAL A 73 -5.38 5.59 -2.43
C VAL A 73 -4.16 5.91 -3.30
N ILE A 74 -3.36 4.92 -3.64
CA ILE A 74 -2.18 5.11 -4.48
C ILE A 74 -2.58 5.66 -5.86
N LYS A 75 -3.62 5.10 -6.47
CA LYS A 75 -4.11 5.57 -7.77
C LYS A 75 -4.61 7.01 -7.69
N PHE A 76 -5.28 7.36 -6.61
CA PHE A 76 -5.79 8.70 -6.39
C PHE A 76 -4.67 9.74 -6.33
N THR A 77 -3.51 9.37 -5.81
CA THR A 77 -2.37 10.28 -5.64
C THR A 77 -1.57 10.50 -6.92
N LYS A 78 -1.99 9.95 -8.04
CA LYS A 78 -1.35 10.07 -9.37
C LYS A 78 0.06 9.48 -9.43
N ASN A 79 1.01 10.09 -8.72
CA ASN A 79 2.40 9.63 -8.72
C ASN A 79 2.67 8.56 -7.69
N GLY A 80 1.73 8.36 -6.78
CA GLY A 80 1.88 7.42 -5.69
C GLY A 80 2.82 7.94 -4.60
N ASP A 81 2.55 7.57 -3.38
CA ASP A 81 3.45 7.86 -2.27
C ASP A 81 4.41 6.67 -2.12
N PRO A 82 5.75 6.89 -2.14
CA PRO A 82 6.70 5.78 -2.03
C PRO A 82 6.50 4.92 -0.78
N ALA A 83 6.12 5.52 0.34
CA ALA A 83 5.87 4.76 1.57
C ALA A 83 4.68 3.82 1.44
N LEU A 84 3.60 4.27 0.78
CA LEU A 84 2.41 3.45 0.55
C LEU A 84 2.70 2.31 -0.44
N ILE A 85 3.42 2.63 -1.50
CA ILE A 85 3.80 1.62 -2.51
C ILE A 85 4.67 0.55 -1.87
N HIS A 86 5.64 0.95 -1.06
CA HIS A 86 6.51 0.01 -0.35
C HIS A 86 5.72 -0.87 0.62
N ALA A 87 4.82 -0.28 1.39
CA ALA A 87 3.97 -1.02 2.33
C ALA A 87 3.12 -2.06 1.60
N LEU A 88 2.55 -1.68 0.45
CA LEU A 88 1.74 -2.59 -0.35
C LEU A 88 2.57 -3.75 -0.89
N ALA A 89 3.77 -3.47 -1.39
CA ALA A 89 4.69 -4.50 -1.88
C ALA A 89 5.08 -5.48 -0.76
N GLU A 90 5.42 -4.97 0.40
CA GLU A 90 5.75 -5.80 1.57
C GLU A 90 4.55 -6.65 1.99
N GLY A 91 3.35 -6.09 1.94
CA GLY A 91 2.12 -6.82 2.27
C GLY A 91 1.88 -7.99 1.31
N TYR A 92 2.04 -7.76 0.02
CA TYR A 92 1.90 -8.83 -0.96
C TYR A 92 2.98 -9.90 -0.81
N LYS A 93 4.21 -9.49 -0.49
CA LYS A 93 5.30 -10.42 -0.22
C LYS A 93 4.96 -11.32 0.97
N ALA A 94 4.41 -10.75 2.03
CA ALA A 94 4.01 -11.50 3.22
C ALA A 94 2.89 -12.49 2.93
N LYS A 95 2.02 -12.19 1.94
CA LYS A 95 0.96 -13.08 1.48
C LYS A 95 1.45 -14.12 0.49
N GLU A 96 2.71 -14.11 0.16
CA GLU A 96 3.30 -14.97 -0.86
C GLU A 96 2.76 -14.71 -2.27
N GLU A 97 2.26 -13.49 -2.52
CA GLU A 97 1.85 -13.06 -3.85
C GLU A 97 3.00 -12.31 -4.51
N TYR A 98 4.01 -13.06 -4.93
CA TYR A 98 5.30 -12.51 -5.33
C TYR A 98 5.26 -11.70 -6.62
N LEU A 99 4.38 -12.06 -7.55
CA LEU A 99 4.24 -11.30 -8.79
C LEU A 99 3.72 -9.90 -8.53
N LEU A 100 2.73 -9.76 -7.65
CA LEU A 100 2.21 -8.46 -7.28
C LEU A 100 3.23 -7.66 -6.49
N ALA A 101 3.96 -8.31 -5.56
CA ALA A 101 5.03 -7.66 -4.82
C ALA A 101 6.10 -7.11 -5.77
N TYR A 102 6.50 -7.91 -6.76
CA TYR A 102 7.45 -7.51 -7.78
C TYR A 102 7.01 -6.26 -8.54
N VAL A 103 5.75 -6.22 -8.97
CA VAL A 103 5.19 -5.07 -9.68
C VAL A 103 5.29 -3.79 -8.84
N TYR A 104 4.94 -3.88 -7.56
CA TYR A 104 4.95 -2.70 -6.70
C TYR A 104 6.36 -2.29 -6.27
N TYR A 105 7.29 -3.23 -6.10
CA TYR A 105 8.68 -2.86 -5.86
C TYR A 105 9.27 -2.10 -7.04
N ILE A 106 8.96 -2.53 -8.27
CA ILE A 106 9.42 -1.82 -9.47
C ILE A 106 8.77 -0.43 -9.53
N ALA A 107 7.47 -0.35 -9.29
CA ALA A 107 6.75 0.93 -9.29
C ALA A 107 7.32 1.89 -8.25
N GLY A 108 7.75 1.37 -7.10
CA GLY A 108 8.36 2.17 -6.05
C GLY A 108 9.85 2.44 -6.22
N ASN A 109 10.43 1.94 -7.31
CA ASN A 109 11.87 2.07 -7.60
C ASN A 109 12.75 1.55 -6.46
N LYS A 110 12.52 0.28 -6.09
CA LYS A 110 13.24 -0.39 -5.01
C LYS A 110 14.07 -1.56 -5.58
N PRO A 111 15.22 -1.27 -6.25
CA PRO A 111 15.99 -2.31 -6.93
C PRO A 111 16.51 -3.41 -6.01
N ILE A 112 16.92 -3.07 -4.78
CA ILE A 112 17.41 -4.05 -3.83
C ILE A 112 16.30 -5.01 -3.43
N ASP A 113 15.10 -4.49 -3.15
CA ASP A 113 13.94 -5.31 -2.78
C ASP A 113 13.52 -6.24 -3.92
N VAL A 114 13.58 -5.75 -5.16
CA VAL A 114 13.29 -6.57 -6.34
C VAL A 114 14.31 -7.71 -6.49
N ALA A 115 15.59 -7.39 -6.30
CA ALA A 115 16.65 -8.41 -6.40
C ALA A 115 16.48 -9.48 -5.33
N ILE A 116 16.15 -9.10 -4.10
CA ILE A 116 15.90 -10.04 -3.01
C ILE A 116 14.70 -10.93 -3.34
N LEU A 117 13.62 -10.32 -3.82
CA LEU A 117 12.40 -11.03 -4.18
C LEU A 117 12.66 -12.07 -5.27
N LEU A 118 13.40 -11.69 -6.33
CA LEU A 118 13.75 -12.59 -7.40
C LEU A 118 14.57 -13.75 -6.88
N LYS A 119 15.58 -13.47 -6.06
CA LYS A 119 16.47 -14.50 -5.55
C LYS A 119 15.76 -15.47 -4.61
N GLU A 120 14.97 -14.94 -3.67
CA GLU A 120 14.40 -15.77 -2.60
C GLU A 120 13.15 -16.53 -3.02
N HIS A 121 12.34 -15.92 -3.89
CA HIS A 121 10.99 -16.41 -4.11
C HIS A 121 10.69 -16.80 -5.56
N ILE A 122 11.00 -15.92 -6.50
CA ILE A 122 10.62 -16.17 -7.89
C ILE A 122 11.46 -17.26 -8.51
N PHE A 123 12.77 -17.25 -8.29
CA PHE A 123 13.67 -18.28 -8.82
C PHE A 123 13.38 -19.66 -8.25
N SER A 124 12.91 -19.75 -7.02
CA SER A 124 12.60 -21.04 -6.40
C SER A 124 11.24 -21.59 -6.82
N MET A 125 10.33 -20.72 -7.30
CA MET A 125 8.97 -21.09 -7.67
C MET A 125 8.76 -21.34 -9.15
N GLY A 126 9.44 -20.58 -9.99
CA GLY A 126 9.19 -20.60 -11.42
C GLY A 126 9.79 -21.77 -12.14
N TYR A 127 9.20 -22.14 -13.28
CA TYR A 127 9.84 -23.00 -14.24
C TYR A 127 11.02 -22.24 -14.87
N ALA A 128 11.98 -22.96 -15.45
CA ALA A 128 13.19 -22.34 -15.99
C ALA A 128 12.88 -21.21 -16.99
N SER A 129 11.92 -21.44 -17.89
CA SER A 129 11.52 -20.42 -18.87
C SER A 129 10.91 -19.20 -18.22
N GLU A 130 10.13 -19.38 -17.17
CA GLU A 130 9.52 -18.27 -16.45
C GLU A 130 10.56 -17.48 -15.69
N ARG A 131 11.53 -18.15 -15.08
CA ARG A 131 12.62 -17.49 -14.38
C ARG A 131 13.43 -16.60 -15.33
N ASP A 132 13.75 -17.10 -16.50
CA ASP A 132 14.49 -16.35 -17.52
C ASP A 132 13.73 -15.13 -17.94
N TYR A 133 12.42 -15.26 -18.12
CA TYR A 133 11.54 -14.15 -18.48
C TYR A 133 11.53 -13.08 -17.39
N PHE A 134 11.37 -13.47 -16.13
CA PHE A 134 11.36 -12.53 -15.02
C PHE A 134 12.69 -11.79 -14.87
N VAL A 135 13.80 -12.49 -15.01
CA VAL A 135 15.13 -11.87 -14.93
C VAL A 135 15.31 -10.86 -16.05
N LEU A 136 14.97 -11.23 -17.27
CA LEU A 136 15.07 -10.35 -18.42
C LEU A 136 14.24 -9.09 -18.23
N ARG A 137 12.99 -9.27 -17.81
CA ARG A 137 12.08 -8.14 -17.59
C ARG A 137 12.60 -7.21 -16.50
N ALA A 138 13.07 -7.77 -15.39
CA ALA A 138 13.63 -6.97 -14.30
C ALA A 138 14.84 -6.18 -14.75
N CYS A 139 15.74 -6.80 -15.50
CA CYS A 139 16.92 -6.12 -16.04
C CYS A 139 16.53 -4.99 -16.98
N LEU A 140 15.58 -5.22 -17.87
CA LEU A 140 15.12 -4.21 -18.81
C LEU A 140 14.51 -3.01 -18.08
N GLU A 141 13.72 -3.26 -17.06
CA GLU A 141 13.07 -2.19 -16.31
C GLU A 141 14.06 -1.36 -15.49
N PHE A 142 15.13 -1.96 -15.00
CA PHE A 142 16.16 -1.21 -14.28
C PHE A 142 17.06 -0.40 -15.21
N VAL A 143 17.28 -0.89 -16.40
CA VAL A 143 18.13 -0.18 -17.39
C VAL A 143 17.39 1.00 -18.02
N MET A 144 16.09 0.86 -18.18
CA MET A 144 15.25 1.89 -18.78
C MET A 144 14.69 2.85 -17.75
#